data_f5eeba4823ec41f2584915b08f27d815
#
_entry.id   f5eeba4823ec41f2584915b08f27d815
#
_cell.length_a   1.000
_cell.length_b   1.000
_cell.length_c   1.000
_cell.angle_alpha   90.00
_cell.angle_beta   90.00
_cell.angle_gamma   90.00
#
_symmetry.space_group_name_H-M   'P 1'
#
loop_
_entity.id
_entity.type
_entity.pdbx_description
1 polymer ?
#
loop_
_entity_poly.entity_id
_entity_poly.type
_entity_poly.pdbx_seq_one_letter_code
_entity_poly.pdbx_strand_id
1 'polypeptide(L)'
;MNIQKMMKQAQKMQEQLAQTQAELAEKTVEVTSGGGKITVVANGAGDVISIKISKDAVDPEDVEFLEDLVLGGVQQAVAKGKELAQTEMSKITAGMGLPPGMGF
;
A
#
# COMPACT_ATOMS: atom_id res chain seq x y z
N MET A 1 -24.85 -27.47 13.91
CA MET A 1 -24.08 -26.48 13.12
C MET A 1 -25.02 -25.75 12.17
N ASN A 2 -25.01 -24.41 12.21
CA ASN A 2 -25.93 -23.62 11.39
C ASN A 2 -25.22 -23.12 10.14
N ILE A 3 -25.45 -23.81 9.02
CA ILE A 3 -24.82 -23.52 7.73
C ILE A 3 -25.19 -22.12 7.24
N GLN A 4 -26.45 -21.72 7.42
CA GLN A 4 -26.92 -20.40 6.99
C GLN A 4 -26.19 -19.27 7.71
N LYS A 5 -25.97 -19.46 9.00
CA LYS A 5 -25.22 -18.46 9.79
C LYS A 5 -23.76 -18.36 9.34
N MET A 6 -23.15 -19.52 9.03
CA MET A 6 -21.79 -19.55 8.52
C MET A 6 -21.67 -18.89 7.17
N MET A 7 -22.65 -19.10 6.29
CA MET A 7 -22.68 -18.48 4.97
C MET A 7 -22.83 -16.97 5.07
N LYS A 8 -23.66 -16.49 5.98
CA LYS A 8 -23.84 -15.05 6.21
C LYS A 8 -22.53 -14.40 6.70
N GLN A 9 -21.83 -15.09 7.60
CA GLN A 9 -20.55 -14.60 8.10
C GLN A 9 -19.51 -14.52 6.99
N ALA A 10 -19.47 -15.54 6.12
CA ALA A 10 -18.55 -15.55 5.00
C ALA A 10 -18.84 -14.42 4.00
N GLN A 11 -20.12 -14.19 3.71
CA GLN A 11 -20.53 -13.09 2.83
C GLN A 11 -20.16 -11.73 3.42
N LYS A 12 -20.38 -11.57 4.72
CA LYS A 12 -20.06 -10.33 5.42
C LYS A 12 -18.56 -10.05 5.38
N MET A 13 -17.76 -11.10 5.56
CA MET A 13 -16.31 -10.99 5.48
C MET A 13 -15.85 -10.58 4.09
N GLN A 14 -16.44 -11.20 3.04
CA GLN A 14 -16.12 -10.86 1.66
C GLN A 14 -16.46 -9.41 1.34
N GLU A 15 -17.62 -8.94 1.83
CA GLU A 15 -18.04 -7.56 1.65
C GLU A 15 -17.07 -6.59 2.32
N GLN A 16 -16.63 -6.91 3.53
CA GLN A 16 -15.65 -6.08 4.26
C GLN A 16 -14.30 -6.05 3.56
N LEU A 17 -13.85 -7.20 3.04
CA LEU A 17 -12.59 -7.27 2.30
C LEU A 17 -12.66 -6.44 1.02
N ALA A 18 -13.75 -6.56 0.27
CA ALA A 18 -13.94 -5.80 -0.97
C ALA A 18 -13.99 -4.29 -0.69
N GLN A 19 -14.70 -3.89 0.37
CA GLN A 19 -14.79 -2.50 0.77
C GLN A 19 -13.43 -1.96 1.20
N THR A 20 -12.68 -2.74 1.97
CA THR A 20 -11.36 -2.33 2.43
C THR A 20 -10.40 -2.20 1.27
N GLN A 21 -10.44 -3.10 0.30
CA GLN A 21 -9.60 -3.00 -0.90
C GLN A 21 -9.92 -1.74 -1.70
N ALA A 22 -11.21 -1.40 -1.83
CA ALA A 22 -11.62 -0.16 -2.49
C ALA A 22 -11.11 1.07 -1.74
N GLU A 23 -11.19 1.05 -0.42
CA GLU A 23 -10.68 2.14 0.43
C GLU A 23 -9.17 2.26 0.34
N LEU A 24 -8.45 1.13 0.26
CA LEU A 24 -6.99 1.12 0.15
C LEU A 24 -6.53 1.75 -1.16
N ALA A 25 -7.29 1.59 -2.24
CA ALA A 25 -6.97 2.23 -3.51
C ALA A 25 -7.03 3.75 -3.42
N GLU A 26 -7.80 4.29 -2.47
CA GLU A 26 -7.94 5.72 -2.24
C GLU A 26 -7.00 6.25 -1.14
N LYS A 27 -6.43 5.38 -0.32
CA LYS A 27 -5.48 5.76 0.72
C LYS A 27 -4.09 5.82 0.14
N THR A 28 -3.40 6.92 0.37
CA THR A 28 -2.06 7.14 -0.19
C THR A 28 -1.00 7.20 0.90
N VAL A 29 0.21 6.82 0.52
CA VAL A 29 1.41 6.95 1.32
C VAL A 29 2.43 7.74 0.51
N GLU A 30 3.26 8.49 1.20
CA GLU A 30 4.26 9.33 0.55
C GLU A 30 5.63 8.99 1.09
N VAL A 31 6.61 8.88 0.18
CA VAL A 31 8.01 8.63 0.52
C VAL A 31 8.87 9.65 -0.20
N THR A 32 9.96 10.05 0.44
CA THR A 32 10.97 10.88 -0.20
C THR A 32 12.28 10.11 -0.33
N SER A 33 13.06 10.48 -1.32
CA SER A 33 14.36 9.90 -1.60
C SER A 33 15.34 11.01 -1.95
N GLY A 34 16.64 10.78 -1.72
CA GLY A 34 17.67 11.75 -2.05
C GLY A 34 17.56 13.06 -1.28
N GLY A 35 17.22 12.98 0.03
CA GLY A 35 17.09 14.18 0.84
C GLY A 35 15.91 15.05 0.50
N GLY A 36 14.85 14.46 -0.01
CA GLY A 36 13.64 15.18 -0.38
C GLY A 36 13.55 15.60 -1.83
N LYS A 37 14.57 15.25 -2.63
CA LYS A 37 14.59 15.63 -4.05
C LYS A 37 13.62 14.85 -4.91
N ILE A 38 13.28 13.64 -4.48
CA ILE A 38 12.29 12.78 -5.15
C ILE A 38 11.17 12.51 -4.18
N THR A 39 9.93 12.67 -4.63
CA THR A 39 8.75 12.34 -3.83
C THR A 39 7.91 11.33 -4.60
N VAL A 40 7.63 10.19 -4.00
CA VAL A 40 6.81 9.15 -4.61
C VAL A 40 5.57 8.94 -3.77
N VAL A 41 4.41 8.93 -4.40
CA VAL A 41 3.13 8.64 -3.76
C VAL A 41 2.62 7.32 -4.31
N ALA A 42 2.26 6.41 -3.42
CA ALA A 42 1.64 5.14 -3.77
C ALA A 42 0.35 4.98 -2.97
N ASN A 43 -0.50 4.07 -3.39
CA ASN A 43 -1.71 3.76 -2.62
C ASN A 43 -1.60 2.40 -1.94
N GLY A 44 -2.61 2.05 -1.13
CA GLY A 44 -2.65 0.78 -0.42
C GLY A 44 -2.88 -0.42 -1.33
N ALA A 45 -3.26 -0.20 -2.58
CA ALA A 45 -3.39 -1.27 -3.58
C ALA A 45 -2.06 -1.63 -4.24
N GLY A 46 -0.99 -0.87 -3.93
CA GLY A 46 0.34 -1.10 -4.48
C GLY A 46 0.62 -0.35 -5.77
N ASP A 47 -0.23 0.60 -6.13
CA ASP A 47 -0.06 1.40 -7.34
C ASP A 47 0.74 2.66 -7.04
N VAL A 48 1.66 3.01 -7.92
CA VAL A 48 2.35 4.30 -7.86
C VAL A 48 1.45 5.34 -8.50
N ILE A 49 1.09 6.37 -7.72
CA ILE A 49 0.17 7.42 -8.15
C ILE A 49 0.90 8.58 -8.79
N SER A 50 2.02 8.99 -8.20
CA SER A 50 2.78 10.11 -8.71
C SER A 50 4.25 10.04 -8.31
N ILE A 51 5.08 10.66 -9.13
CA ILE A 51 6.50 10.85 -8.86
C ILE A 51 6.81 12.30 -9.15
N LYS A 52 7.37 13.00 -8.17
CA LYS A 52 7.84 14.38 -8.34
C LYS A 52 9.36 14.39 -8.19
N ILE A 53 10.01 15.03 -9.15
CA ILE A 53 11.46 15.13 -9.19
C ILE A 53 11.83 16.61 -9.12
N SER A 54 12.65 16.98 -8.12
CA SER A 54 13.18 18.33 -8.03
C SER A 54 14.16 18.57 -9.17
N LYS A 55 14.17 19.78 -9.71
CA LYS A 55 15.12 20.14 -10.76
C LYS A 55 16.58 19.95 -10.30
N ASP A 56 16.83 20.13 -9.03
CA ASP A 56 18.17 19.96 -8.46
C ASP A 56 18.68 18.53 -8.54
N ALA A 57 17.77 17.55 -8.68
CA ALA A 57 18.16 16.14 -8.79
C ALA A 57 18.54 15.76 -10.21
N VAL A 58 18.23 16.60 -11.19
CA VAL A 58 18.45 16.28 -12.60
C VAL A 58 19.80 16.81 -13.04
N ASP A 59 20.74 15.89 -13.22
CA ASP A 59 22.07 16.20 -13.74
C ASP A 59 22.28 15.37 -15.01
N PRO A 60 22.32 16.02 -16.19
CA PRO A 60 22.49 15.27 -17.44
C PRO A 60 23.81 14.50 -17.51
N GLU A 61 24.78 14.86 -16.69
CA GLU A 61 26.06 14.15 -16.63
C GLU A 61 26.01 12.92 -15.72
N ASP A 62 24.96 12.76 -14.93
CA ASP A 62 24.84 11.64 -13.99
C ASP A 62 23.40 11.16 -13.88
N VAL A 63 22.91 10.61 -14.99
CA VAL A 63 21.54 10.11 -15.08
C VAL A 63 21.35 8.85 -14.22
N GLU A 64 22.38 8.04 -14.08
CA GLU A 64 22.35 6.84 -13.24
C GLU A 64 21.99 7.15 -11.79
N PHE A 65 22.52 8.22 -11.25
CA PHE A 65 22.21 8.64 -9.89
C PHE A 65 20.72 8.94 -9.73
N LEU A 66 20.16 9.64 -10.71
CA LEU A 66 18.73 9.92 -10.72
C LEU A 66 17.89 8.64 -10.82
N GLU A 67 18.28 7.72 -11.67
CA GLU A 67 17.61 6.44 -11.80
C GLU A 67 17.57 5.68 -10.48
N ASP A 68 18.70 5.64 -9.78
CA ASP A 68 18.79 4.97 -8.48
C ASP A 68 17.90 5.62 -7.43
N LEU A 69 17.84 6.95 -7.40
CA LEU A 69 16.98 7.67 -6.47
C LEU A 69 15.51 7.38 -6.73
N VAL A 70 15.11 7.38 -8.00
CA VAL A 70 13.72 7.10 -8.39
C VAL A 70 13.37 5.66 -8.05
N LEU A 71 14.22 4.71 -8.38
CA LEU A 71 13.98 3.29 -8.09
C LEU A 71 13.83 3.07 -6.58
N GLY A 72 14.75 3.64 -5.79
CA GLY A 72 14.68 3.53 -4.33
C GLY A 72 13.40 4.11 -3.76
N GLY A 73 12.98 5.27 -4.25
CA GLY A 73 11.74 5.91 -3.83
C GLY A 73 10.52 5.10 -4.18
N VAL A 74 10.47 4.55 -5.39
CA VAL A 74 9.35 3.70 -5.85
C VAL A 74 9.25 2.44 -5.00
N GLN A 75 10.37 1.76 -4.78
CA GLN A 75 10.40 0.54 -3.97
C GLN A 75 9.91 0.79 -2.55
N GLN A 76 10.35 1.88 -1.93
CA GLN A 76 9.93 2.24 -0.58
C GLN A 76 8.43 2.60 -0.54
N ALA A 77 7.95 3.33 -1.52
CA ALA A 77 6.55 3.74 -1.58
C ALA A 77 5.63 2.52 -1.74
N VAL A 78 5.98 1.60 -2.64
CA VAL A 78 5.20 0.38 -2.85
C VAL A 78 5.21 -0.48 -1.57
N ALA A 79 6.36 -0.62 -0.92
CA ALA A 79 6.47 -1.37 0.33
C ALA A 79 5.60 -0.76 1.43
N LYS A 80 5.60 0.57 1.53
CA LYS A 80 4.80 1.28 2.53
C LYS A 80 3.30 1.12 2.24
N GLY A 81 2.91 1.14 0.97
CA GLY A 81 1.53 0.88 0.57
C GLY A 81 1.07 -0.53 0.94
N LYS A 82 1.93 -1.53 0.72
CA LYS A 82 1.66 -2.92 1.10
C LYS A 82 1.54 -3.06 2.62
N GLU A 83 2.38 -2.36 3.36
CA GLU A 83 2.32 -2.36 4.83
C GLU A 83 1.00 -1.77 5.31
N LEU A 84 0.53 -0.69 4.69
CA LEU A 84 -0.78 -0.12 4.99
C LEU A 84 -1.88 -1.15 4.74
N ALA A 85 -1.81 -1.86 3.62
CA ALA A 85 -2.79 -2.90 3.28
C ALA A 85 -2.81 -4.01 4.34
N GLN A 86 -1.64 -4.46 4.78
CA GLN A 86 -1.53 -5.50 5.81
C GLN A 86 -2.15 -5.03 7.13
N THR A 87 -1.89 -3.79 7.51
CA THR A 87 -2.43 -3.21 8.74
C THR A 87 -3.96 -3.19 8.70
N GLU A 88 -4.55 -2.73 7.58
CA GLU A 88 -6.00 -2.66 7.45
C GLU A 88 -6.63 -4.06 7.41
N MET A 89 -5.99 -5.01 6.74
CA MET A 89 -6.47 -6.39 6.69
C MET A 89 -6.39 -7.07 8.06
N SER A 90 -5.35 -6.78 8.83
CA SER A 90 -5.20 -7.30 10.20
C SER A 90 -6.32 -6.83 11.11
N LYS A 91 -6.77 -5.60 10.93
CA LYS A 91 -7.90 -5.06 11.69
C LYS A 91 -9.18 -5.84 11.42
N ILE A 92 -9.40 -6.25 10.18
CA ILE A 92 -10.58 -7.04 9.79
C ILE A 92 -10.52 -8.42 10.45
N THR A 93 -9.37 -9.11 10.36
CA THR A 93 -9.23 -10.43 10.97
C THR A 93 -9.35 -10.37 12.49
N ALA A 94 -8.78 -9.35 13.12
CA ALA A 94 -8.92 -9.14 14.56
C ALA A 94 -10.37 -8.91 14.96
N GLY A 95 -11.10 -8.12 14.18
CA GLY A 95 -12.53 -7.85 14.41
C GLY A 95 -13.40 -9.08 14.24
N MET A 96 -12.96 -10.06 13.46
CA MET A 96 -13.67 -11.33 13.26
C MET A 96 -13.28 -12.41 14.27
N GLY A 97 -12.39 -12.08 15.23
CA GLY A 97 -11.95 -13.03 16.23
C GLY A 97 -10.86 -13.98 15.76
N LEU A 98 -10.28 -13.74 14.59
CA LEU A 98 -9.20 -14.57 14.05
C LEU A 98 -7.84 -14.10 14.58
N PRO A 99 -6.90 -15.02 14.85
CA PRO A 99 -5.56 -14.62 15.26
C PRO A 99 -4.85 -13.82 14.16
N PRO A 100 -4.02 -12.82 14.52
CA PRO A 100 -3.27 -12.08 13.53
C PRO A 100 -2.38 -12.98 12.67
N GLY A 101 -2.36 -12.71 11.39
CA GLY A 101 -1.52 -13.45 10.46
C GLY A 101 -2.12 -14.73 9.90
N MET A 102 -3.28 -15.15 10.38
CA MET A 102 -3.94 -16.35 9.85
C MET A 102 -4.78 -16.00 8.62
N GLY A 103 -4.53 -16.72 7.53
CA GLY A 103 -5.31 -16.61 6.31
C GLY A 103 -4.91 -15.50 5.36
N PHE A 104 -3.88 -14.76 5.69
CA PHE A 104 -3.45 -13.65 4.82
C PHE A 104 -1.96 -13.52 4.69
#